data_82709fe461af91873002facd932524d4
#
_entry.id   82709fe461af91873002facd932524d4
#
_cell.length_a   1.000
_cell.length_b   1.000
_cell.length_c   1.000
_cell.angle_alpha   90.00
_cell.angle_beta   90.00
_cell.angle_gamma   90.00
#
_symmetry.space_group_name_H-M   'P 1'
#
loop_
_entity.id
_entity.type
_entity.pdbx_description
1 polymer ?
#
loop_
_entity_poly.entity_id
_entity_poly.type
_entity_poly.pdbx_seq_one_letter_code
_entity_poly.pdbx_strand_id
1 'polypeptide(L)'
;KRKDVMQSILAETKYQELYKNKTEENLVLRYNDISKFIDDKNLPSEEIKAFTFYFLERLVMVELSIEKDDTPMVFEVINDRGESLKPFEILKGKMIGALGKNDTEAYSEKWDNAISCLNGIQDAFFIDFIKSRFVFKENAKLETALNQAYHRYIFDYNDIADSLQFRKTDKKHIANIKHFIDKDFKYYSKLYAKIRANQNQFLRYDNVINYLSGQYQIIMAACSIDDPIEDEKIDTIAKEIDRLWMLLILNDIYDSNKFQNLCYELNKLLKEKNISEYRSIFDKLIMDAIRDKRNTTPTSVLDYQNFIKKNYSKMNTRSLRYLF
;
A
#
# COMPACT_ATOMS: atom_id res chain seq x y z
N LYS A 1 -8.52 6.94 -31.15
CA LYS A 1 -9.44 6.13 -30.31
C LYS A 1 -10.25 6.99 -29.34
N ARG A 2 -9.64 7.72 -28.38
CA ARG A 2 -10.37 8.63 -27.46
C ARG A 2 -11.11 9.73 -28.20
N LYS A 3 -10.50 10.27 -29.27
CA LYS A 3 -11.12 11.27 -30.17
C LYS A 3 -12.35 10.70 -30.87
N ASP A 4 -12.32 9.44 -31.25
CA ASP A 4 -13.44 8.78 -31.94
C ASP A 4 -14.64 8.60 -31.00
N VAL A 5 -14.39 8.24 -29.73
CA VAL A 5 -15.44 8.15 -28.69
C VAL A 5 -16.09 9.51 -28.47
N MET A 6 -15.27 10.57 -28.29
CA MET A 6 -15.78 11.93 -28.11
C MET A 6 -16.57 12.43 -29.33
N GLN A 7 -16.09 12.13 -30.55
CA GLN A 7 -16.82 12.49 -31.76
C GLN A 7 -18.17 11.76 -31.89
N SER A 8 -18.22 10.47 -31.51
CA SER A 8 -19.47 9.70 -31.50
C SER A 8 -20.48 10.23 -30.48
N ILE A 9 -20.00 10.63 -29.28
CA ILE A 9 -20.83 11.28 -28.26
C ILE A 9 -21.40 12.60 -28.78
N LEU A 10 -20.55 13.45 -29.35
CA LEU A 10 -20.97 14.77 -29.87
C LEU A 10 -21.89 14.68 -31.09
N ALA A 11 -21.79 13.60 -31.88
CA ALA A 11 -22.66 13.35 -33.02
C ALA A 11 -23.98 12.66 -32.66
N GLU A 12 -24.25 12.45 -31.35
CA GLU A 12 -25.43 11.71 -30.82
C GLU A 12 -25.60 10.31 -31.42
N THR A 13 -24.54 9.76 -32.02
CA THR A 13 -24.55 8.42 -32.52
C THR A 13 -24.38 7.43 -31.37
N LYS A 14 -25.32 6.50 -31.20
CA LYS A 14 -25.23 5.46 -30.19
C LYS A 14 -23.93 4.69 -30.38
N TYR A 15 -23.01 4.86 -29.43
CA TYR A 15 -21.81 4.05 -29.38
C TYR A 15 -22.22 2.64 -28.96
N GLN A 16 -22.42 1.76 -29.95
CA GLN A 16 -22.92 0.39 -29.74
C GLN A 16 -21.81 -0.63 -29.52
N GLU A 17 -20.55 -0.23 -29.59
CA GLU A 17 -19.43 -1.13 -29.35
C GLU A 17 -19.10 -1.23 -27.86
N LEU A 18 -18.76 -2.44 -27.43
CA LEU A 18 -18.16 -2.70 -26.12
C LEU A 18 -16.95 -1.79 -25.92
N TYR A 19 -16.91 -1.08 -24.80
CA TYR A 19 -15.79 -0.22 -24.44
C TYR A 19 -14.50 -1.01 -24.44
N LYS A 20 -13.48 -0.53 -25.14
CA LYS A 20 -12.18 -1.20 -25.27
C LYS A 20 -11.34 -1.08 -24.01
N ASN A 21 -11.64 -0.11 -23.16
CA ASN A 21 -10.96 0.12 -21.89
C ASN A 21 -11.81 0.98 -20.95
N LYS A 22 -11.40 1.01 -19.67
CA LYS A 22 -12.06 1.75 -18.60
C LYS A 22 -12.14 3.27 -18.86
N THR A 23 -11.20 3.84 -19.59
CA THR A 23 -11.20 5.27 -19.93
C THR A 23 -12.35 5.59 -20.89
N GLU A 24 -12.60 4.76 -21.90
CA GLU A 24 -13.71 4.96 -22.85
C GLU A 24 -15.05 4.82 -22.13
N GLU A 25 -15.21 3.83 -21.29
CA GLU A 25 -16.39 3.66 -20.43
C GLU A 25 -16.62 4.89 -19.56
N ASN A 26 -15.59 5.39 -18.87
CA ASN A 26 -15.69 6.56 -18.01
C ASN A 26 -16.07 7.84 -18.78
N LEU A 27 -15.58 8.05 -20.01
CA LEU A 27 -15.97 9.20 -20.83
C LEU A 27 -17.46 9.19 -21.12
N VAL A 28 -18.01 8.04 -21.52
CA VAL A 28 -19.45 7.92 -21.80
C VAL A 28 -20.28 8.07 -20.54
N LEU A 29 -19.87 7.46 -19.43
CA LEU A 29 -20.55 7.61 -18.13
C LEU A 29 -20.60 9.09 -17.69
N ARG A 30 -19.47 9.80 -17.76
CA ARG A 30 -19.43 11.24 -17.38
C ARG A 30 -20.27 12.09 -18.31
N TYR A 31 -20.29 11.82 -19.60
CA TYR A 31 -21.19 12.52 -20.50
C TYR A 31 -22.66 12.33 -20.12
N ASN A 32 -23.06 11.09 -19.87
CA ASN A 32 -24.42 10.77 -19.45
C ASN A 32 -24.80 11.41 -18.11
N ASP A 33 -23.88 11.42 -17.15
CA ASP A 33 -24.08 12.04 -15.83
C ASP A 33 -24.31 13.57 -15.99
N ILE A 34 -23.49 14.21 -16.83
CA ILE A 34 -23.60 15.66 -17.08
C ILE A 34 -24.90 15.97 -17.82
N SER A 35 -25.24 15.21 -18.88
CA SER A 35 -26.48 15.38 -19.62
C SER A 35 -27.67 15.23 -18.68
N LYS A 36 -27.75 14.18 -17.91
CA LYS A 36 -28.81 13.95 -16.94
C LYS A 36 -28.88 15.08 -15.90
N PHE A 37 -27.74 15.54 -15.38
CA PHE A 37 -27.71 16.64 -14.42
C PHE A 37 -28.28 17.91 -14.99
N ILE A 38 -28.01 18.23 -16.27
CA ILE A 38 -28.56 19.41 -16.95
C ILE A 38 -30.08 19.23 -17.18
N ASP A 39 -30.50 18.06 -17.66
CA ASP A 39 -31.91 17.75 -17.91
C ASP A 39 -32.73 17.77 -16.60
N ASP A 40 -32.23 17.21 -15.51
CA ASP A 40 -32.88 17.19 -14.19
C ASP A 40 -33.06 18.63 -13.61
N LYS A 41 -32.23 19.59 -14.02
CA LYS A 41 -32.38 21.01 -13.63
C LYS A 41 -33.54 21.67 -14.31
N ASN A 42 -34.04 21.15 -15.43
CA ASN A 42 -35.17 21.65 -16.19
C ASN A 42 -35.13 23.19 -16.39
N LEU A 43 -33.94 23.70 -16.75
CA LEU A 43 -33.70 25.14 -16.88
C LEU A 43 -34.44 25.74 -18.06
N PRO A 44 -35.05 26.93 -17.92
CA PRO A 44 -35.60 27.67 -19.06
C PRO A 44 -34.55 27.99 -20.13
N SER A 45 -34.95 28.08 -21.38
CA SER A 45 -34.03 28.32 -22.51
C SER A 45 -33.13 29.55 -22.31
N GLU A 46 -33.64 30.60 -21.68
CA GLU A 46 -32.85 31.80 -21.39
C GLU A 46 -31.78 31.58 -20.32
N GLU A 47 -32.06 30.76 -19.34
CA GLU A 47 -31.06 30.38 -18.32
C GLU A 47 -29.97 29.46 -18.90
N ILE A 48 -30.34 28.55 -19.80
CA ILE A 48 -29.37 27.72 -20.53
C ILE A 48 -28.44 28.59 -21.38
N LYS A 49 -29.00 29.60 -22.08
CA LYS A 49 -28.19 30.56 -22.86
C LYS A 49 -27.25 31.37 -21.97
N ALA A 50 -27.75 31.88 -20.85
CA ALA A 50 -26.94 32.63 -19.89
C ALA A 50 -25.84 31.80 -19.29
N PHE A 51 -26.12 30.53 -18.93
CA PHE A 51 -25.12 29.57 -18.45
C PHE A 51 -24.07 29.26 -19.52
N THR A 52 -24.50 29.03 -20.77
CA THR A 52 -23.58 28.75 -21.89
C THR A 52 -22.66 29.96 -22.13
N PHE A 53 -23.23 31.18 -22.14
CA PHE A 53 -22.44 32.40 -22.28
C PHE A 53 -21.44 32.56 -21.13
N TYR A 54 -21.85 32.33 -19.87
CA TYR A 54 -20.98 32.38 -18.72
C TYR A 54 -19.85 31.34 -18.84
N PHE A 55 -20.18 30.09 -19.24
CA PHE A 55 -19.21 29.03 -19.43
C PHE A 55 -18.15 29.38 -20.47
N LEU A 56 -18.58 29.90 -21.61
CA LEU A 56 -17.67 30.23 -22.72
C LEU A 56 -16.82 31.50 -22.46
N GLU A 57 -17.40 32.49 -21.78
CA GLU A 57 -16.76 33.80 -21.63
C GLU A 57 -16.07 34.04 -20.30
N ARG A 58 -16.41 33.26 -19.25
CA ARG A 58 -15.91 33.46 -17.89
C ARG A 58 -15.03 32.35 -17.40
N LEU A 59 -15.07 31.17 -18.00
CA LEU A 59 -14.12 30.11 -17.67
C LEU A 59 -12.85 30.25 -18.51
N VAL A 60 -11.74 30.30 -17.82
CA VAL A 60 -10.42 30.38 -18.45
C VAL A 60 -9.74 29.02 -18.32
N MET A 61 -9.37 28.45 -19.46
CA MET A 61 -8.51 27.27 -19.50
C MET A 61 -7.07 27.71 -19.83
N VAL A 62 -6.12 27.20 -19.06
CA VAL A 62 -4.69 27.40 -19.32
C VAL A 62 -4.12 26.09 -19.85
N GLU A 63 -3.57 26.12 -21.05
CA GLU A 63 -2.84 25.01 -21.64
C GLU A 63 -1.35 25.19 -21.35
N LEU A 64 -0.74 24.19 -20.70
CA LEU A 64 0.68 24.15 -20.41
C LEU A 64 1.31 23.03 -21.22
N SER A 65 2.20 23.40 -22.14
CA SER A 65 3.07 22.44 -22.84
C SER A 65 4.34 22.22 -22.03
N ILE A 66 4.57 20.98 -21.63
CA ILE A 66 5.73 20.60 -20.81
C ILE A 66 6.47 19.45 -21.46
N GLU A 67 7.78 19.41 -21.23
CA GLU A 67 8.58 18.26 -21.64
C GLU A 67 8.12 16.99 -20.91
N LYS A 68 8.22 15.85 -21.60
CA LYS A 68 7.76 14.56 -21.02
C LYS A 68 8.43 14.24 -19.70
N ASP A 69 9.68 14.66 -19.53
CA ASP A 69 10.49 14.40 -18.36
C ASP A 69 10.11 15.27 -17.15
N ASP A 70 9.58 16.47 -17.40
CA ASP A 70 9.12 17.40 -16.37
C ASP A 70 7.67 17.14 -15.94
N THR A 71 6.95 16.32 -16.70
CA THR A 71 5.54 16.02 -16.44
C THR A 71 5.27 15.58 -14.98
N PRO A 72 6.01 14.64 -14.37
CA PRO A 72 5.76 14.23 -12.99
C PRO A 72 5.97 15.38 -11.99
N MET A 73 6.99 16.20 -12.17
CA MET A 73 7.30 17.36 -11.32
C MET A 73 6.20 18.42 -11.42
N VAL A 74 5.77 18.74 -12.63
CA VAL A 74 4.73 19.75 -12.86
C VAL A 74 3.39 19.29 -12.28
N PHE A 75 3.06 18.01 -12.40
CA PHE A 75 1.88 17.45 -11.75
C PHE A 75 1.96 17.51 -10.21
N GLU A 76 3.11 17.24 -9.62
CA GLU A 76 3.33 17.36 -8.17
C GLU A 76 3.13 18.82 -7.70
N VAL A 77 3.64 19.81 -8.44
CA VAL A 77 3.54 21.23 -8.08
C VAL A 77 2.14 21.81 -8.32
N ILE A 78 1.48 21.46 -9.43
CA ILE A 78 0.14 21.99 -9.76
C ILE A 78 -0.93 21.43 -8.83
N ASN A 79 -0.81 20.16 -8.42
CA ASN A 79 -1.77 19.53 -7.54
C ASN A 79 -1.69 20.01 -6.07
N ASP A 80 -0.65 20.72 -5.69
CA ASP A 80 -0.55 21.36 -4.36
C ASP A 80 -1.65 22.41 -4.11
N ARG A 81 -2.37 22.82 -5.17
CA ARG A 81 -3.47 23.82 -5.12
C ARG A 81 -4.88 23.23 -5.36
N GLY A 82 -4.99 21.90 -5.51
CA GLY A 82 -6.24 21.20 -5.78
C GLY A 82 -6.36 19.90 -4.98
N GLU A 83 -7.07 18.91 -5.51
CA GLU A 83 -7.02 17.54 -4.96
C GLU A 83 -5.67 16.93 -5.33
N SER A 84 -4.78 16.81 -4.33
CA SER A 84 -3.43 16.29 -4.52
C SER A 84 -3.44 14.86 -5.05
N LEU A 85 -2.59 14.58 -6.04
CA LEU A 85 -2.36 13.19 -6.47
C LEU A 85 -1.87 12.37 -5.29
N LYS A 86 -2.44 11.19 -5.15
CA LYS A 86 -1.98 10.23 -4.16
C LYS A 86 -0.59 9.72 -4.53
N PRO A 87 0.25 9.39 -3.54
CA PRO A 87 1.61 8.93 -3.79
C PRO A 87 1.71 7.74 -4.77
N PHE A 88 0.72 6.82 -4.76
CA PHE A 88 0.69 5.69 -5.70
C PHE A 88 0.42 6.11 -7.16
N GLU A 89 -0.30 7.23 -7.38
CA GLU A 89 -0.57 7.78 -8.72
C GLU A 89 0.69 8.45 -9.28
N ILE A 90 1.42 9.18 -8.43
CA ILE A 90 2.73 9.75 -8.77
C ILE A 90 3.71 8.62 -9.12
N LEU A 91 3.73 7.56 -8.32
CA LEU A 91 4.56 6.39 -8.55
C LEU A 91 4.25 5.73 -9.90
N LYS A 92 2.96 5.53 -10.22
CA LYS A 92 2.51 5.05 -11.53
C LYS A 92 3.05 5.94 -12.66
N GLY A 93 2.85 7.25 -12.52
CA GLY A 93 3.29 8.23 -13.52
C GLY A 93 4.79 8.14 -13.79
N LYS A 94 5.62 8.09 -12.74
CA LYS A 94 7.08 7.95 -12.85
C LYS A 94 7.48 6.62 -13.50
N MET A 95 6.92 5.48 -13.09
CA MET A 95 7.26 4.17 -13.64
C MET A 95 6.83 4.01 -15.10
N ILE A 96 5.57 4.30 -15.40
CA ILE A 96 5.05 4.18 -16.77
C ILE A 96 5.67 5.21 -17.70
N GLY A 97 5.93 6.43 -17.18
CA GLY A 97 6.63 7.49 -17.92
C GLY A 97 8.09 7.17 -18.28
N ALA A 98 8.75 6.31 -17.50
CA ALA A 98 10.11 5.85 -17.80
C ALA A 98 10.16 4.80 -18.93
N LEU A 99 9.04 4.15 -19.26
CA LEU A 99 8.95 3.16 -20.33
C LEU A 99 8.84 3.81 -21.72
N GLY A 100 9.28 3.09 -22.75
CA GLY A 100 9.12 3.52 -24.14
C GLY A 100 7.66 3.54 -24.58
N LYS A 101 7.34 4.32 -25.63
CA LYS A 101 5.97 4.48 -26.16
C LYS A 101 5.24 3.15 -26.43
N ASN A 102 5.96 2.14 -26.91
CA ASN A 102 5.38 0.84 -27.25
C ASN A 102 4.95 0.03 -26.03
N ASP A 103 5.54 0.27 -24.88
CA ASP A 103 5.29 -0.46 -23.63
C ASP A 103 4.28 0.25 -22.71
N THR A 104 4.12 1.57 -22.87
CA THR A 104 3.34 2.43 -21.95
C THR A 104 1.88 1.94 -21.78
N GLU A 105 1.18 1.57 -22.86
CA GLU A 105 -0.22 1.14 -22.78
C GLU A 105 -0.33 -0.21 -22.07
N ALA A 106 0.48 -1.18 -22.49
CA ALA A 106 0.46 -2.54 -21.92
C ALA A 106 0.84 -2.57 -20.43
N TYR A 107 1.85 -1.79 -20.03
CA TYR A 107 2.28 -1.76 -18.63
C TYR A 107 1.37 -0.88 -17.76
N SER A 108 0.69 0.12 -18.32
CA SER A 108 -0.38 0.83 -17.61
C SER A 108 -1.55 -0.10 -17.27
N GLU A 109 -1.95 -0.96 -18.21
CA GLU A 109 -3.00 -1.95 -17.97
C GLU A 109 -2.57 -2.98 -16.91
N LYS A 110 -1.33 -3.50 -17.00
CA LYS A 110 -0.80 -4.42 -15.98
C LYS A 110 -0.77 -3.80 -14.59
N TRP A 111 -0.37 -2.52 -14.50
CA TRP A 111 -0.41 -1.77 -13.24
C TRP A 111 -1.82 -1.66 -12.69
N ASP A 112 -2.79 -1.26 -13.52
CA ASP A 112 -4.17 -1.10 -13.11
C ASP A 112 -4.80 -2.43 -12.65
N ASN A 113 -4.44 -3.53 -13.32
CA ASN A 113 -4.84 -4.87 -12.91
C ASN A 113 -4.25 -5.26 -11.55
N ALA A 114 -2.97 -4.96 -11.31
CA ALA A 114 -2.32 -5.27 -10.04
C ALA A 114 -2.88 -4.43 -8.89
N ILE A 115 -3.13 -3.14 -9.12
CA ILE A 115 -3.63 -2.24 -8.08
C ILE A 115 -5.11 -2.45 -7.76
N SER A 116 -5.88 -3.01 -8.67
CA SER A 116 -7.34 -3.19 -8.53
C SER A 116 -7.73 -4.02 -7.31
N CYS A 117 -6.91 -5.01 -6.92
CA CYS A 117 -7.17 -5.84 -5.74
C CYS A 117 -6.95 -5.10 -4.41
N LEU A 118 -6.30 -3.95 -4.41
CA LEU A 118 -5.97 -3.19 -3.20
C LEU A 118 -7.08 -2.23 -2.73
N ASN A 119 -8.08 -1.97 -3.54
CA ASN A 119 -9.34 -1.28 -3.25
C ASN A 119 -9.29 -0.24 -2.09
N GLY A 120 -8.55 0.86 -2.28
CA GLY A 120 -8.44 1.95 -1.30
C GLY A 120 -7.28 1.82 -0.30
N ILE A 121 -6.52 0.72 -0.32
CA ILE A 121 -5.37 0.48 0.58
C ILE A 121 -4.02 0.55 -0.14
N GLN A 122 -3.97 1.21 -1.29
CA GLN A 122 -2.79 1.26 -2.17
C GLN A 122 -1.57 1.86 -1.46
N ASP A 123 -1.74 3.00 -0.80
CA ASP A 123 -0.64 3.67 -0.11
C ASP A 123 -0.11 2.82 1.06
N ALA A 124 -1.00 2.22 1.83
CA ALA A 124 -0.62 1.30 2.91
C ALA A 124 0.18 0.09 2.37
N PHE A 125 -0.24 -0.46 1.23
CA PHE A 125 0.50 -1.53 0.56
C PHE A 125 1.94 -1.12 0.23
N PHE A 126 2.14 0.03 -0.44
CA PHE A 126 3.49 0.44 -0.82
C PHE A 126 4.38 0.74 0.38
N ILE A 127 3.83 1.32 1.44
CA ILE A 127 4.56 1.56 2.70
C ILE A 127 4.99 0.23 3.32
N ASP A 128 4.08 -0.73 3.47
CA ASP A 128 4.39 -2.04 4.06
C ASP A 128 5.31 -2.87 3.15
N PHE A 129 5.19 -2.75 1.83
CA PHE A 129 6.11 -3.36 0.87
C PHE A 129 7.53 -2.84 1.06
N ILE A 130 7.72 -1.52 1.13
CA ILE A 130 9.03 -0.91 1.36
C ILE A 130 9.61 -1.37 2.70
N LYS A 131 8.81 -1.33 3.76
CA LYS A 131 9.23 -1.79 5.09
C LYS A 131 9.66 -3.25 5.06
N SER A 132 8.90 -4.12 4.41
CA SER A 132 9.20 -5.56 4.34
C SER A 132 10.50 -5.90 3.63
N ARG A 133 10.91 -5.08 2.67
CA ARG A 133 12.04 -5.37 1.78
C ARG A 133 13.31 -4.62 2.14
N PHE A 134 13.20 -3.43 2.71
CA PHE A 134 14.31 -2.48 2.85
C PHE A 134 14.50 -1.92 4.27
N VAL A 135 13.54 -2.14 5.19
CA VAL A 135 13.63 -1.60 6.56
C VAL A 135 13.82 -2.73 7.55
N PHE A 136 15.02 -2.79 8.15
CA PHE A 136 15.42 -3.87 9.07
C PHE A 136 15.78 -3.35 10.46
N LYS A 137 15.64 -2.06 10.71
CA LYS A 137 15.86 -1.42 12.01
C LYS A 137 15.10 -0.10 12.09
N GLU A 138 14.88 0.36 13.30
CA GLU A 138 14.19 1.62 13.56
C GLU A 138 14.85 2.81 12.87
N ASN A 139 14.00 3.63 12.27
CA ASN A 139 14.35 4.95 11.79
C ASN A 139 13.08 5.83 11.77
N ALA A 140 12.87 6.58 12.85
CA ALA A 140 11.69 7.43 13.01
C ALA A 140 11.53 8.48 11.89
N LYS A 141 12.65 8.98 11.35
CA LYS A 141 12.62 9.92 10.20
C LYS A 141 12.13 9.21 8.93
N LEU A 142 12.55 7.96 8.72
CA LEU A 142 12.11 7.16 7.59
C LEU A 142 10.62 6.85 7.68
N GLU A 143 10.11 6.50 8.86
CA GLU A 143 8.69 6.24 9.09
C GLU A 143 7.81 7.44 8.68
N THR A 144 8.14 8.61 9.21
CA THR A 144 7.42 9.84 8.88
C THR A 144 7.46 10.13 7.37
N ALA A 145 8.63 9.98 6.78
CA ALA A 145 8.83 10.28 5.38
C ALA A 145 8.16 9.27 4.44
N LEU A 146 8.14 7.97 4.80
CA LEU A 146 7.37 6.96 4.05
C LEU A 146 5.88 7.26 4.09
N ASN A 147 5.34 7.64 5.23
CA ASN A 147 3.92 7.99 5.36
C ASN A 147 3.52 9.23 4.53
N GLN A 148 4.46 10.15 4.30
CA GLN A 148 4.21 11.37 3.54
C GLN A 148 4.48 11.22 2.04
N ALA A 149 5.58 10.56 1.67
CA ALA A 149 6.09 10.57 0.30
C ALA A 149 6.92 9.33 -0.06
N TYR A 150 6.41 8.12 0.18
CA TYR A 150 7.15 6.88 -0.10
C TYR A 150 7.62 6.76 -1.56
N HIS A 151 6.91 7.38 -2.52
CA HIS A 151 7.31 7.40 -3.93
C HIS A 151 8.68 8.03 -4.16
N ARG A 152 9.10 9.00 -3.30
CA ARG A 152 10.44 9.61 -3.35
C ARG A 152 11.52 8.62 -2.92
N TYR A 153 11.22 7.72 -1.97
CA TYR A 153 12.18 6.69 -1.55
C TYR A 153 12.41 5.64 -2.62
N ILE A 154 11.41 5.39 -3.47
CA ILE A 154 11.54 4.44 -4.57
C ILE A 154 12.40 4.99 -5.72
N PHE A 155 12.38 6.33 -5.94
CA PHE A 155 13.06 6.95 -7.08
C PHE A 155 14.20 7.90 -6.74
N ASP A 156 14.02 8.70 -5.69
CA ASP A 156 14.85 9.91 -5.52
C ASP A 156 15.91 9.75 -4.42
N TYR A 157 15.64 8.97 -3.38
CA TYR A 157 16.47 8.92 -2.18
C TYR A 157 17.06 7.55 -1.87
N ASN A 158 18.40 7.52 -1.69
CA ASN A 158 19.17 6.56 -0.91
C ASN A 158 19.12 5.09 -1.34
N ASP A 159 19.51 4.25 -0.38
CA ASP A 159 19.74 2.82 -0.52
C ASP A 159 18.57 2.05 -1.16
N ILE A 160 17.33 2.49 -0.94
CA ILE A 160 16.12 1.87 -1.52
C ILE A 160 16.09 2.09 -3.03
N ALA A 161 16.23 3.35 -3.47
CA ALA A 161 16.25 3.67 -4.89
C ALA A 161 17.48 3.07 -5.60
N ASP A 162 18.62 3.02 -4.93
CA ASP A 162 19.84 2.38 -5.43
C ASP A 162 19.67 0.85 -5.57
N SER A 163 18.93 0.24 -4.66
CA SER A 163 18.61 -1.21 -4.71
C SER A 163 17.62 -1.53 -5.83
N LEU A 164 16.61 -0.68 -6.04
CA LEU A 164 15.57 -0.89 -7.06
C LEU A 164 16.05 -0.53 -8.48
N GLN A 165 16.94 0.45 -8.60
CA GLN A 165 17.49 0.92 -9.88
C GLN A 165 16.42 1.29 -10.91
N PHE A 166 15.46 2.12 -10.50
CA PHE A 166 14.35 2.57 -11.37
C PHE A 166 14.59 3.94 -11.99
N ARG A 167 15.68 4.63 -11.62
CA ARG A 167 16.00 5.97 -12.14
C ARG A 167 16.42 5.87 -13.59
N LYS A 168 16.10 6.87 -14.42
CA LYS A 168 16.53 6.94 -15.81
C LYS A 168 18.06 6.88 -16.00
N THR A 169 18.81 7.26 -14.98
CA THR A 169 20.28 7.18 -14.94
C THR A 169 20.78 5.74 -14.74
N ASP A 170 19.95 4.83 -14.28
CA ASP A 170 20.33 3.44 -14.03
C ASP A 170 20.30 2.63 -15.34
N LYS A 171 21.38 1.90 -15.62
CA LYS A 171 21.54 1.18 -16.91
C LYS A 171 20.41 0.18 -17.23
N LYS A 172 19.77 -0.38 -16.19
CA LYS A 172 18.75 -1.41 -16.32
C LYS A 172 17.35 -0.93 -15.90
N HIS A 173 17.11 0.37 -15.74
CA HIS A 173 15.86 0.89 -15.18
C HIS A 173 14.61 0.38 -15.88
N ILE A 174 14.58 0.33 -17.21
CA ILE A 174 13.42 -0.19 -17.96
C ILE A 174 13.17 -1.67 -17.65
N ALA A 175 14.23 -2.49 -17.65
CA ALA A 175 14.09 -3.92 -17.35
C ALA A 175 13.65 -4.15 -15.89
N ASN A 176 14.17 -3.37 -14.95
CA ASN A 176 13.83 -3.47 -13.54
C ASN A 176 12.38 -3.01 -13.27
N ILE A 177 11.93 -1.91 -13.91
CA ILE A 177 10.53 -1.47 -13.83
C ILE A 177 9.58 -2.52 -14.40
N LYS A 178 9.91 -3.09 -15.56
CA LYS A 178 9.12 -4.16 -16.15
C LYS A 178 9.05 -5.39 -15.25
N HIS A 179 10.20 -5.81 -14.71
CA HIS A 179 10.27 -6.94 -13.77
C HIS A 179 9.41 -6.67 -12.52
N PHE A 180 9.56 -5.49 -11.94
CA PHE A 180 8.77 -5.10 -10.77
C PHE A 180 7.25 -5.19 -11.04
N ILE A 181 6.77 -4.62 -12.15
CA ILE A 181 5.34 -4.66 -12.50
C ILE A 181 4.86 -6.07 -12.81
N ASP A 182 5.64 -6.84 -13.58
CA ASP A 182 5.27 -8.19 -14.04
C ASP A 182 5.33 -9.25 -12.93
N LYS A 183 6.20 -9.06 -11.93
CA LYS A 183 6.49 -10.06 -10.90
C LYS A 183 6.16 -9.54 -9.51
N ASP A 184 6.97 -8.62 -8.97
CA ASP A 184 6.89 -8.19 -7.58
C ASP A 184 5.54 -7.54 -7.26
N PHE A 185 5.16 -6.51 -8.00
CA PHE A 185 3.92 -5.78 -7.75
C PHE A 185 2.69 -6.68 -7.95
N LYS A 186 2.67 -7.47 -9.02
CA LYS A 186 1.60 -8.41 -9.30
C LYS A 186 1.42 -9.45 -8.18
N TYR A 187 2.52 -9.94 -7.61
CA TYR A 187 2.48 -10.94 -6.54
C TYR A 187 2.13 -10.29 -5.20
N TYR A 188 2.90 -9.29 -4.77
CA TYR A 188 2.75 -8.71 -3.44
C TYR A 188 1.44 -7.94 -3.25
N SER A 189 0.86 -7.35 -4.30
CA SER A 189 -0.48 -6.75 -4.22
C SER A 189 -1.57 -7.78 -3.90
N LYS A 190 -1.50 -8.97 -4.51
CA LYS A 190 -2.42 -10.07 -4.24
C LYS A 190 -2.22 -10.65 -2.84
N LEU A 191 -0.96 -10.88 -2.45
CA LEU A 191 -0.62 -11.33 -1.11
C LEU A 191 -1.15 -10.35 -0.06
N TYR A 192 -0.94 -9.04 -0.27
CA TYR A 192 -1.42 -8.01 0.65
C TYR A 192 -2.95 -7.99 0.76
N ALA A 193 -3.65 -8.07 -0.35
CA ALA A 193 -5.11 -8.18 -0.36
C ALA A 193 -5.60 -9.43 0.39
N LYS A 194 -4.92 -10.57 0.20
CA LYS A 194 -5.22 -11.85 0.87
C LYS A 194 -5.07 -11.76 2.40
N ILE A 195 -3.95 -11.21 2.88
CA ILE A 195 -3.70 -11.08 4.32
C ILE A 195 -4.58 -10.02 5.00
N ARG A 196 -5.11 -9.07 4.22
CA ARG A 196 -6.08 -8.07 4.69
C ARG A 196 -7.53 -8.56 4.70
N ALA A 197 -7.83 -9.66 4.01
CA ALA A 197 -9.20 -10.18 3.86
C ALA A 197 -9.77 -10.85 5.13
N ASN A 198 -8.98 -11.00 6.21
CA ASN A 198 -9.37 -11.56 7.50
C ASN A 198 -9.95 -12.98 7.44
N GLN A 199 -9.56 -13.78 6.46
CA GLN A 199 -10.00 -15.17 6.31
C GLN A 199 -9.32 -16.10 7.33
N ASN A 200 -8.07 -15.80 7.69
CA ASN A 200 -7.34 -16.51 8.74
C ASN A 200 -7.76 -16.00 10.13
N GLN A 201 -7.96 -16.90 11.09
CA GLN A 201 -8.39 -16.57 12.45
C GLN A 201 -7.43 -15.60 13.17
N PHE A 202 -6.12 -15.86 13.12
CA PHE A 202 -5.11 -15.04 13.78
C PHE A 202 -4.96 -13.68 13.10
N LEU A 203 -4.96 -13.62 11.76
CA LEU A 203 -5.00 -12.35 11.04
C LEU A 203 -6.22 -11.52 11.41
N ARG A 204 -7.38 -12.18 11.59
CA ARG A 204 -8.58 -11.47 12.04
C ARG A 204 -8.40 -10.92 13.46
N TYR A 205 -7.76 -11.65 14.36
CA TYR A 205 -7.44 -11.15 15.69
C TYR A 205 -6.49 -9.96 15.62
N ASP A 206 -5.40 -10.07 14.87
CA ASP A 206 -4.42 -9.00 14.70
C ASP A 206 -5.03 -7.75 14.06
N ASN A 207 -5.76 -7.93 12.96
CA ASN A 207 -6.28 -6.83 12.15
C ASN A 207 -7.47 -6.11 12.81
N VAL A 208 -8.44 -6.87 13.35
CA VAL A 208 -9.76 -6.35 13.75
C VAL A 208 -9.86 -6.15 15.26
N ILE A 209 -9.25 -7.02 16.05
CA ILE A 209 -9.41 -6.99 17.49
C ILE A 209 -8.24 -6.30 18.20
N ASN A 210 -7.01 -6.61 17.78
CA ASN A 210 -5.79 -6.03 18.35
C ASN A 210 -5.38 -4.72 17.68
N TYR A 211 -5.89 -4.44 16.47
CA TYR A 211 -5.52 -3.30 15.63
C TYR A 211 -4.01 -3.20 15.40
N LEU A 212 -3.38 -4.35 15.17
CA LEU A 212 -1.98 -4.40 14.81
C LEU A 212 -1.81 -4.06 13.32
N SER A 213 -0.63 -3.57 12.96
CA SER A 213 -0.26 -3.26 11.57
C SER A 213 1.08 -3.89 11.16
N GLY A 214 1.87 -4.38 12.12
CA GLY A 214 3.19 -4.97 11.86
C GLY A 214 3.15 -6.31 11.13
N GLN A 215 2.06 -7.09 11.25
CA GLN A 215 1.91 -8.41 10.63
C GLN A 215 2.05 -8.37 9.10
N TYR A 216 1.58 -7.32 8.45
CA TYR A 216 1.60 -7.24 6.98
C TYR A 216 3.02 -7.23 6.44
N GLN A 217 3.87 -6.35 6.96
CA GLN A 217 5.25 -6.24 6.51
C GLN A 217 6.05 -7.52 6.81
N ILE A 218 5.80 -8.19 7.94
CA ILE A 218 6.49 -9.42 8.33
C ILE A 218 6.12 -10.58 7.40
N ILE A 219 4.83 -10.76 7.11
CA ILE A 219 4.37 -11.80 6.17
C ILE A 219 4.93 -11.53 4.77
N MET A 220 4.87 -10.28 4.29
CA MET A 220 5.44 -9.92 3.00
C MET A 220 6.95 -10.12 2.93
N ALA A 221 7.67 -9.97 4.05
CA ALA A 221 9.12 -10.23 4.11
C ALA A 221 9.44 -11.73 4.01
N ALA A 222 8.63 -12.59 4.63
CA ALA A 222 8.85 -14.03 4.70
C ALA A 222 8.38 -14.79 3.45
N CYS A 223 7.37 -14.26 2.74
CA CYS A 223 6.84 -14.89 1.54
C CYS A 223 7.57 -14.42 0.28
N SER A 224 7.66 -15.28 -0.73
CA SER A 224 8.31 -15.02 -2.01
C SER A 224 7.42 -15.43 -3.18
N ILE A 225 7.76 -14.97 -4.38
CA ILE A 225 7.05 -15.35 -5.60
C ILE A 225 7.16 -16.87 -5.78
N ASP A 226 6.02 -17.50 -6.09
CA ASP A 226 5.90 -18.95 -6.28
C ASP A 226 6.28 -19.78 -5.03
N ASP A 227 6.06 -19.21 -3.83
CA ASP A 227 6.33 -19.88 -2.55
C ASP A 227 5.38 -21.08 -2.35
N PRO A 228 5.88 -22.33 -2.34
CA PRO A 228 5.02 -23.51 -2.26
C PRO A 228 4.33 -23.69 -0.90
N ILE A 229 4.80 -22.99 0.13
CA ILE A 229 4.27 -23.04 1.50
C ILE A 229 3.76 -21.67 1.97
N GLU A 230 3.33 -20.81 1.04
CA GLU A 230 2.86 -19.44 1.34
C GLU A 230 1.77 -19.45 2.42
N ASP A 231 0.74 -20.29 2.27
CA ASP A 231 -0.37 -20.33 3.22
C ASP A 231 0.07 -20.79 4.59
N GLU A 232 0.94 -21.77 4.68
CA GLU A 232 1.51 -22.26 5.95
C GLU A 232 2.37 -21.19 6.63
N LYS A 233 3.13 -20.41 5.87
CA LYS A 233 3.88 -19.25 6.38
C LYS A 233 2.95 -18.18 6.92
N ILE A 234 1.91 -17.82 6.19
CA ILE A 234 0.90 -16.84 6.62
C ILE A 234 0.29 -17.25 7.95
N ASP A 235 -0.19 -18.49 8.06
CA ASP A 235 -0.82 -19.02 9.26
C ASP A 235 0.13 -19.04 10.45
N THR A 236 1.36 -19.52 10.24
CA THR A 236 2.36 -19.61 11.30
C THR A 236 2.79 -18.23 11.79
N ILE A 237 3.06 -17.29 10.87
CA ILE A 237 3.49 -15.94 11.24
C ILE A 237 2.37 -15.19 11.96
N ALA A 238 1.13 -15.26 11.45
CA ALA A 238 -0.03 -14.63 12.09
C ALA A 238 -0.21 -15.14 13.53
N LYS A 239 -0.14 -16.46 13.74
CA LYS A 239 -0.20 -17.08 15.07
C LYS A 239 0.93 -16.61 15.98
N GLU A 240 2.15 -16.56 15.48
CA GLU A 240 3.31 -16.17 16.29
C GLU A 240 3.32 -14.67 16.61
N ILE A 241 2.79 -13.81 15.75
CA ILE A 241 2.63 -12.38 16.03
C ILE A 241 1.58 -12.14 17.11
N ASP A 242 0.41 -12.79 16.99
CA ASP A 242 -0.64 -12.73 18.03
C ASP A 242 -0.07 -13.18 19.38
N ARG A 243 0.69 -14.28 19.39
CA ARG A 243 1.38 -14.78 20.58
C ARG A 243 2.47 -13.84 21.11
N LEU A 244 3.30 -13.26 20.23
CA LEU A 244 4.33 -12.27 20.60
C LEU A 244 3.69 -11.09 21.32
N TRP A 245 2.69 -10.47 20.69
CA TRP A 245 1.97 -9.34 21.23
C TRP A 245 1.37 -9.66 22.60
N MET A 246 0.72 -10.83 22.72
CA MET A 246 0.14 -11.31 23.97
C MET A 246 1.19 -11.47 25.07
N LEU A 247 2.33 -12.13 24.77
CA LEU A 247 3.37 -12.39 25.77
C LEU A 247 4.04 -11.09 26.21
N LEU A 248 4.20 -10.10 25.33
CA LEU A 248 4.68 -8.78 25.72
C LEU A 248 3.74 -8.10 26.73
N ILE A 249 2.42 -8.24 26.55
CA ILE A 249 1.42 -7.71 27.47
C ILE A 249 1.43 -8.48 28.79
N LEU A 250 1.45 -9.81 28.74
CA LEU A 250 1.41 -10.64 29.95
C LEU A 250 2.68 -10.43 30.81
N ASN A 251 3.81 -10.21 30.19
CA ASN A 251 5.05 -9.88 30.88
C ASN A 251 5.14 -8.42 31.33
N ASP A 252 4.16 -7.58 31.02
CA ASP A 252 4.15 -6.15 31.33
C ASP A 252 5.33 -5.37 30.74
N ILE A 253 5.69 -5.72 29.52
CA ILE A 253 6.81 -5.13 28.76
C ILE A 253 6.39 -4.56 27.41
N TYR A 254 5.10 -4.63 27.07
CA TYR A 254 4.60 -4.10 25.81
C TYR A 254 4.83 -2.58 25.72
N ASP A 255 5.38 -2.16 24.62
CA ASP A 255 5.57 -0.79 24.20
C ASP A 255 5.42 -0.74 22.69
N SER A 256 4.64 0.21 22.16
CA SER A 256 4.33 0.27 20.71
C SER A 256 5.57 0.48 19.84
N ASN A 257 6.51 1.34 20.28
CA ASN A 257 7.73 1.60 19.53
C ASN A 257 8.65 0.38 19.55
N LYS A 258 8.78 -0.28 20.71
CA LYS A 258 9.53 -1.52 20.81
C LYS A 258 8.92 -2.63 19.97
N PHE A 259 7.60 -2.75 19.95
CA PHE A 259 6.91 -3.72 19.09
C PHE A 259 7.20 -3.44 17.61
N GLN A 260 7.19 -2.18 17.19
CA GLN A 260 7.54 -1.80 15.82
C GLN A 260 8.98 -2.21 15.48
N ASN A 261 9.92 -2.04 16.42
CA ASN A 261 11.31 -2.46 16.23
C ASN A 261 11.45 -3.98 16.09
N LEU A 262 10.69 -4.74 16.87
CA LEU A 262 10.62 -6.19 16.71
C LEU A 262 10.08 -6.59 15.33
N CYS A 263 9.10 -5.85 14.79
CA CYS A 263 8.61 -6.09 13.43
C CYS A 263 9.71 -5.89 12.38
N TYR A 264 10.55 -4.85 12.50
CA TYR A 264 11.68 -4.64 11.59
C TYR A 264 12.75 -5.72 11.70
N GLU A 265 13.03 -6.17 12.91
CA GLU A 265 13.95 -7.27 13.14
C GLU A 265 13.42 -8.58 12.54
N LEU A 266 12.12 -8.86 12.71
CA LEU A 266 11.45 -10.01 12.10
C LEU A 266 11.46 -9.96 10.58
N ASN A 267 11.33 -8.80 9.94
CA ASN A 267 11.47 -8.66 8.48
C ASN A 267 12.80 -9.22 7.97
N LYS A 268 13.87 -9.01 8.73
CA LYS A 268 15.20 -9.54 8.40
C LYS A 268 15.33 -11.03 8.71
N LEU A 269 14.91 -11.42 9.92
CA LEU A 269 15.15 -12.76 10.44
C LEU A 269 14.35 -13.84 9.70
N LEU A 270 13.10 -13.55 9.29
CA LEU A 270 12.23 -14.57 8.67
C LEU A 270 12.46 -14.74 7.16
N LYS A 271 13.11 -13.76 6.50
CA LYS A 271 13.27 -13.74 5.04
C LYS A 271 13.96 -14.97 4.46
N GLU A 272 14.94 -15.53 5.17
CA GLU A 272 15.79 -16.62 4.69
C GLU A 272 15.69 -17.90 5.56
N LYS A 273 14.71 -17.94 6.48
CA LYS A 273 14.58 -19.03 7.44
C LYS A 273 13.49 -20.02 7.07
N ASN A 274 13.69 -21.26 7.49
CA ASN A 274 12.67 -22.28 7.38
C ASN A 274 11.53 -22.02 8.38
N ILE A 275 10.31 -22.38 8.01
CA ILE A 275 9.14 -22.21 8.87
C ILE A 275 9.29 -22.91 10.23
N SER A 276 9.99 -24.04 10.28
CA SER A 276 10.29 -24.77 11.53
C SER A 276 11.13 -23.97 12.54
N GLU A 277 11.87 -22.96 12.08
CA GLU A 277 12.68 -22.08 12.92
C GLU A 277 11.89 -20.89 13.48
N TYR A 278 10.73 -20.56 12.91
CA TYR A 278 9.99 -19.34 13.25
C TYR A 278 9.66 -19.26 14.74
N ARG A 279 9.15 -20.34 15.31
CA ARG A 279 8.82 -20.39 16.73
C ARG A 279 10.00 -20.02 17.62
N SER A 280 11.18 -20.59 17.35
CA SER A 280 12.39 -20.32 18.14
C SER A 280 12.89 -18.88 18.01
N ILE A 281 12.71 -18.27 16.83
CA ILE A 281 13.04 -16.86 16.59
C ILE A 281 12.14 -15.95 17.43
N PHE A 282 10.83 -16.18 17.41
CA PHE A 282 9.88 -15.42 18.22
C PHE A 282 10.13 -15.59 19.73
N ASP A 283 10.40 -16.82 20.19
CA ASP A 283 10.71 -17.10 21.59
C ASP A 283 11.98 -16.36 22.05
N LYS A 284 13.02 -16.34 21.21
CA LYS A 284 14.23 -15.59 21.48
C LYS A 284 13.96 -14.09 21.63
N LEU A 285 13.21 -13.49 20.72
CA LEU A 285 12.86 -12.07 20.77
C LEU A 285 12.07 -11.71 22.04
N ILE A 286 11.15 -12.58 22.47
CA ILE A 286 10.39 -12.39 23.71
C ILE A 286 11.32 -12.44 24.92
N MET A 287 12.19 -13.45 24.98
CA MET A 287 13.16 -13.60 26.08
C MET A 287 14.15 -12.45 26.12
N ASP A 288 14.63 -11.97 24.99
CA ASP A 288 15.49 -10.79 24.90
C ASP A 288 14.76 -9.54 25.42
N ALA A 289 13.50 -9.33 25.05
CA ALA A 289 12.69 -8.21 25.54
C ALA A 289 12.46 -8.27 27.06
N ILE A 290 12.25 -9.47 27.63
CA ILE A 290 12.16 -9.67 29.10
C ILE A 290 13.47 -9.33 29.74
N ARG A 291 14.60 -9.88 29.25
CA ARG A 291 15.94 -9.62 29.77
C ARG A 291 16.24 -8.11 29.82
N ASP A 292 15.99 -7.42 28.72
CA ASP A 292 16.29 -5.99 28.60
C ASP A 292 15.43 -5.12 29.57
N LYS A 293 14.20 -5.54 29.84
CA LYS A 293 13.33 -4.84 30.79
C LYS A 293 13.65 -5.14 32.25
N ARG A 294 13.98 -6.41 32.55
CA ARG A 294 14.18 -6.89 33.92
C ARG A 294 15.64 -6.89 34.37
N ASN A 295 16.56 -6.76 33.44
CA ASN A 295 18.01 -6.91 33.67
C ASN A 295 18.37 -8.29 34.29
N THR A 296 17.63 -9.32 33.90
CA THR A 296 17.79 -10.72 34.37
C THR A 296 17.63 -11.66 33.20
N THR A 297 18.32 -12.79 33.23
CA THR A 297 18.18 -13.82 32.19
C THR A 297 16.90 -14.62 32.40
N PRO A 298 15.90 -14.53 31.49
CA PRO A 298 14.66 -15.29 31.63
C PRO A 298 14.91 -16.78 31.36
N THR A 299 14.17 -17.63 32.06
CA THR A 299 14.16 -19.09 31.84
C THR A 299 13.01 -19.54 30.94
N SER A 300 12.06 -18.67 30.67
CA SER A 300 10.92 -18.95 29.80
C SER A 300 10.38 -17.66 29.17
N VAL A 301 9.54 -17.81 28.12
CA VAL A 301 8.86 -16.70 27.42
C VAL A 301 7.77 -16.02 28.25
N LEU A 302 7.40 -16.56 29.41
CA LEU A 302 6.50 -15.94 30.37
C LEU A 302 7.22 -15.83 31.72
N ASP A 303 7.40 -14.59 32.19
CA ASP A 303 7.83 -14.33 33.57
C ASP A 303 6.68 -14.60 34.53
N TYR A 304 6.59 -15.85 34.97
CA TYR A 304 5.49 -16.34 35.79
C TYR A 304 5.37 -15.61 37.12
N GLN A 305 6.48 -15.23 37.73
CA GLN A 305 6.51 -14.49 39.00
C GLN A 305 5.91 -13.08 38.85
N ASN A 306 6.17 -12.41 37.74
CA ASN A 306 5.58 -11.14 37.44
C ASN A 306 4.11 -11.26 37.02
N PHE A 307 3.79 -12.32 36.26
CA PHE A 307 2.43 -12.60 35.80
C PHE A 307 1.46 -12.80 36.96
N ILE A 308 1.77 -13.63 37.98
CA ILE A 308 0.89 -13.83 39.13
C ILE A 308 0.70 -12.59 40.02
N LYS A 309 1.61 -11.62 39.95
CA LYS A 309 1.47 -10.34 40.66
C LYS A 309 0.60 -9.35 39.87
N LYS A 310 0.25 -9.65 38.64
CA LYS A 310 -0.46 -8.73 37.77
C LYS A 310 -1.89 -8.52 38.23
N ASN A 311 -2.30 -7.27 38.32
CA ASN A 311 -3.66 -6.90 38.69
C ASN A 311 -4.56 -6.96 37.44
N TYR A 312 -5.32 -8.04 37.29
CA TYR A 312 -6.20 -8.27 36.15
C TYR A 312 -7.28 -7.19 35.96
N SER A 313 -7.71 -6.52 37.04
CA SER A 313 -8.68 -5.43 36.93
C SER A 313 -8.15 -4.22 36.15
N LYS A 314 -6.84 -4.09 36.00
CA LYS A 314 -6.18 -3.05 35.21
C LYS A 314 -5.87 -3.48 33.78
N MET A 315 -6.13 -4.73 33.42
CA MET A 315 -5.97 -5.20 32.04
C MET A 315 -7.13 -4.70 31.20
N ASN A 316 -6.82 -4.32 29.97
CA ASN A 316 -7.86 -3.96 29.02
C ASN A 316 -8.63 -5.23 28.52
N THR A 317 -9.82 -5.04 27.99
CA THR A 317 -10.69 -6.12 27.53
C THR A 317 -10.02 -7.03 26.48
N ARG A 318 -9.14 -6.47 25.65
CA ARG A 318 -8.39 -7.23 24.63
C ARG A 318 -7.43 -8.21 25.26
N SER A 319 -6.69 -7.78 26.30
CA SER A 319 -5.76 -8.64 27.01
C SER A 319 -6.47 -9.74 27.81
N LEU A 320 -7.65 -9.45 28.39
CA LEU A 320 -8.41 -10.40 29.19
C LEU A 320 -8.92 -11.59 28.36
N ARG A 321 -9.31 -11.40 27.11
CA ARG A 321 -9.83 -12.48 26.25
C ARG A 321 -8.86 -13.64 26.03
N TYR A 322 -7.57 -13.43 26.21
CA TYR A 322 -6.56 -14.49 26.09
C TYR A 322 -6.34 -15.28 27.38
N LEU A 323 -6.95 -14.85 28.47
CA LEU A 323 -6.88 -15.54 29.75
C LEU A 323 -8.09 -16.46 29.96
N PHE A 324 -9.15 -16.26 29.20
CA PHE A 324 -10.41 -16.99 29.19
C PHE A 324 -10.79 -17.48 27.81
#